data_77f84fe73b2fdac6e2f9746417db17f5
#
_entry.id   77f84fe73b2fdac6e2f9746417db17f5
#
_cell.length_a   1.000
_cell.length_b   1.000
_cell.length_c   1.000
_cell.angle_alpha   90.00
_cell.angle_beta   90.00
_cell.angle_gamma   90.00
#
_symmetry.space_group_name_H-M   'P 1'
#
loop_
_entity.id
_entity.type
_entity.pdbx_description
1 polymer ?
#
loop_
_entity_poly.entity_id
_entity_poly.type
_entity_poly.pdbx_seq_one_letter_code
_entity_poly.pdbx_strand_id
1 'polypeptide(L)'
;MFLSERDLSRLSEGFGMDYTVFIKTWCRWVSYIPGRERLSLREKSNLDCIFWSAGDTEGCSVYENRPLQCRTFPFWDLIMCSKWAWERAGRDCPGINSGRLHTREEIDGFLGQMEEEPVIERVIPCVGEV
;
A
#
# COMPACT_ATOMS: atom_id res chain seq x y z
N MET A 1 2.95 1.73 -2.93
CA MET A 1 1.92 1.09 -2.09
C MET A 1 2.17 -0.41 -2.08
N PHE A 2 2.40 -0.98 -0.91
CA PHE A 2 2.74 -2.40 -0.76
C PHE A 2 1.51 -3.29 -0.77
N LEU A 3 1.68 -4.52 -1.23
CA LEU A 3 0.59 -5.47 -1.44
C LEU A 3 0.72 -6.69 -0.52
N SER A 4 -0.42 -7.12 0.04
CA SER A 4 -0.57 -8.43 0.65
C SER A 4 -0.92 -9.48 -0.42
N GLU A 5 -0.92 -10.75 -0.06
CA GLU A 5 -1.33 -11.82 -0.98
C GLU A 5 -2.79 -11.67 -1.41
N ARG A 6 -3.68 -11.25 -0.51
CA ARG A 6 -5.08 -10.99 -0.85
C ARG A 6 -5.23 -9.83 -1.80
N ASP A 7 -4.44 -8.77 -1.61
CA ASP A 7 -4.43 -7.63 -2.53
C ASP A 7 -4.04 -8.08 -3.93
N LEU A 8 -2.97 -8.87 -4.04
CA LEU A 8 -2.48 -9.38 -5.31
C LEU A 8 -3.55 -10.24 -6.02
N SER A 9 -4.21 -11.13 -5.28
CA SER A 9 -5.29 -11.97 -5.82
C SER A 9 -6.42 -11.12 -6.37
N ARG A 10 -6.93 -10.16 -5.58
CA ARG A 10 -8.05 -9.31 -6.01
C ARG A 10 -7.72 -8.47 -7.23
N LEU A 11 -6.53 -7.86 -7.23
CA LEU A 11 -6.11 -7.01 -8.34
C LEU A 11 -5.88 -7.83 -9.61
N SER A 12 -5.20 -8.96 -9.52
CA SER A 12 -4.95 -9.80 -10.70
C SER A 12 -6.26 -10.37 -11.26
N GLU A 13 -7.17 -10.82 -10.42
CA GLU A 13 -8.50 -11.28 -10.84
C GLU A 13 -9.30 -10.16 -11.50
N GLY A 14 -9.26 -8.96 -10.93
CA GLY A 14 -9.93 -7.80 -11.49
C GLY A 14 -9.46 -7.43 -12.90
N PHE A 15 -8.21 -7.68 -13.22
CA PHE A 15 -7.65 -7.49 -14.56
C PHE A 15 -7.74 -8.73 -15.45
N GLY A 16 -8.25 -9.85 -14.93
CA GLY A 16 -8.24 -11.12 -15.67
C GLY A 16 -6.86 -11.63 -15.99
N MET A 17 -5.89 -11.32 -15.16
CA MET A 17 -4.48 -11.68 -15.37
C MET A 17 -4.03 -12.74 -14.37
N ASP A 18 -3.12 -13.61 -14.79
CA ASP A 18 -2.34 -14.41 -13.88
C ASP A 18 -1.51 -13.47 -12.99
N TYR A 19 -1.34 -13.82 -11.71
CA TYR A 19 -0.63 -12.95 -10.78
C TYR A 19 0.83 -12.71 -11.21
N THR A 20 1.48 -13.67 -11.87
CA THR A 20 2.84 -13.50 -12.39
C THR A 20 2.90 -12.39 -13.44
N VAL A 21 1.91 -12.36 -14.33
CA VAL A 21 1.79 -11.31 -15.35
C VAL A 21 1.47 -9.97 -14.71
N PHE A 22 0.58 -9.96 -13.73
CA PHE A 22 0.24 -8.76 -13.00
C PHE A 22 1.47 -8.15 -12.30
N ILE A 23 2.27 -8.97 -11.63
CA ILE A 23 3.50 -8.51 -10.96
C ILE A 23 4.44 -7.85 -11.96
N LYS A 24 4.68 -8.50 -13.10
CA LYS A 24 5.57 -7.96 -14.14
C LYS A 24 5.07 -6.65 -14.73
N THR A 25 3.76 -6.52 -14.88
CA THR A 25 3.14 -5.37 -15.56
C THR A 25 3.01 -4.17 -14.63
N TRP A 26 2.54 -4.37 -13.39
CA TRP A 26 2.09 -3.30 -12.51
C TRP A 26 2.86 -3.17 -11.21
N CYS A 27 3.76 -4.10 -10.91
CA CYS A 27 4.46 -4.13 -9.63
C CYS A 27 5.97 -3.98 -9.80
N ARG A 28 6.61 -3.68 -8.66
CA ARG A 28 8.06 -3.70 -8.54
C ARG A 28 8.43 -4.18 -7.14
N TRP A 29 9.63 -4.69 -7.03
CA TRP A 29 10.18 -5.08 -5.73
C TRP A 29 10.98 -3.91 -5.15
N VAL A 30 10.74 -3.61 -3.89
CA VAL A 30 11.37 -2.49 -3.18
C VAL A 30 12.23 -3.03 -2.04
N SER A 31 13.51 -2.73 -2.09
CA SER A 31 14.45 -3.05 -1.00
C SER A 31 14.13 -2.18 0.21
N TYR A 32 14.02 -2.76 1.40
CA TYR A 32 13.79 -2.01 2.63
C TYR A 32 14.83 -2.31 3.72
N ILE A 33 15.42 -3.50 3.71
CA ILE A 33 16.59 -3.86 4.51
C ILE A 33 17.50 -4.74 3.64
N PRO A 34 18.78 -4.86 3.95
CA PRO A 34 19.69 -5.71 3.17
C PRO A 34 19.17 -7.14 3.05
N GLY A 35 19.10 -7.65 1.82
CA GLY A 35 18.67 -9.01 1.52
C GLY A 35 17.16 -9.23 1.51
N ARG A 36 16.34 -8.19 1.71
CA ARG A 36 14.88 -8.31 1.70
C ARG A 36 14.22 -7.25 0.85
N GLU A 37 13.20 -7.67 0.12
CA GLU A 37 12.38 -6.77 -0.71
C GLU A 37 10.90 -7.00 -0.45
N ARG A 38 10.11 -5.94 -0.62
CA ARG A 38 8.65 -5.96 -0.52
C ARG A 38 8.03 -5.67 -1.87
N LEU A 39 6.90 -6.33 -2.16
CA LEU A 39 6.17 -6.13 -3.41
C LEU A 39 5.33 -4.85 -3.32
N SER A 40 5.53 -3.96 -4.28
CA SER A 40 4.81 -2.68 -4.37
C SER A 40 4.18 -2.52 -5.75
N LEU A 41 3.09 -1.76 -5.81
CA LEU A 41 2.62 -1.21 -7.08
C LEU A 41 3.65 -0.21 -7.62
N ARG A 42 3.75 -0.11 -8.94
CA ARG A 42 4.62 0.87 -9.59
C ARG A 42 4.09 2.28 -9.38
N GLU A 43 4.98 3.24 -9.45
CA GLU A 43 4.64 4.66 -9.43
C GLU A 43 4.95 5.29 -10.79
N LYS A 44 4.27 6.40 -11.07
CA LYS A 44 4.56 7.26 -12.21
C LYS A 44 5.81 8.10 -11.92
N SER A 45 6.31 8.82 -12.92
CA SER A 45 7.49 9.68 -12.76
C SER A 45 7.34 10.74 -11.67
N ASN A 46 6.11 11.17 -11.39
CA ASN A 46 5.79 12.13 -10.32
C ASN A 46 5.55 11.46 -8.96
N LEU A 47 5.81 10.16 -8.84
CA LEU A 47 5.66 9.34 -7.64
C LEU A 47 4.21 8.99 -7.28
N ASP A 48 3.23 9.38 -8.09
CA ASP A 48 1.85 8.92 -7.91
C ASP A 48 1.74 7.42 -8.21
N CYS A 49 0.81 6.76 -7.53
CA CYS A 49 0.50 5.37 -7.85
C CYS A 49 0.12 5.22 -9.32
N ILE A 50 0.59 4.14 -9.95
CA ILE A 50 0.32 3.89 -11.37
C ILE A 50 -1.18 3.87 -11.71
N PHE A 51 -2.05 3.56 -10.75
CA PHE A 51 -3.50 3.51 -10.92
C PHE A 51 -4.22 4.83 -10.56
N TRP A 52 -3.48 5.82 -10.11
CA TRP A 52 -4.05 7.14 -9.82
C TRP A 52 -4.04 8.01 -11.07
N SER A 53 -5.16 8.66 -11.33
CA SER A 53 -5.29 9.65 -12.40
C SER A 53 -5.80 10.97 -11.84
N ALA A 54 -5.14 12.06 -12.21
CA ALA A 54 -5.59 13.41 -11.91
C ALA A 54 -6.22 14.03 -13.18
N GLY A 55 -7.11 14.98 -13.02
CA GLY A 55 -7.80 15.67 -14.10
C GLY A 55 -9.28 15.42 -14.09
N ASP A 56 -9.93 15.46 -15.27
CA ASP A 56 -11.40 15.34 -15.40
C ASP A 56 -11.94 14.00 -14.90
N THR A 57 -11.11 12.96 -14.93
CA THR A 57 -11.44 11.61 -14.46
C THR A 57 -10.54 11.22 -13.30
N GLU A 58 -10.29 12.17 -12.38
CA GLU A 58 -9.38 11.88 -11.27
C GLU A 58 -9.91 10.77 -10.37
N GLY A 59 -8.99 10.01 -9.82
CA GLY A 59 -9.28 8.94 -8.91
C GLY A 59 -8.44 7.70 -9.16
N CYS A 60 -8.71 6.69 -8.37
CA CYS A 60 -8.05 5.39 -8.47
C CYS A 60 -8.82 4.48 -9.42
N SER A 61 -8.16 4.02 -10.48
CA SER A 61 -8.80 3.13 -11.47
C SER A 61 -9.12 1.74 -10.93
N VAL A 62 -8.53 1.36 -9.79
CA VAL A 62 -8.79 0.09 -9.11
C VAL A 62 -9.46 0.30 -7.74
N TYR A 63 -10.23 1.37 -7.59
CA TYR A 63 -10.81 1.79 -6.32
C TYR A 63 -11.47 0.65 -5.53
N GLU A 64 -12.30 -0.15 -6.19
CA GLU A 64 -13.00 -1.26 -5.54
C GLU A 64 -12.05 -2.36 -5.06
N ASN A 65 -10.89 -2.50 -5.67
CA ASN A 65 -9.87 -3.49 -5.34
C ASN A 65 -8.62 -2.86 -4.72
N ARG A 66 -8.77 -1.68 -4.11
CA ARG A 66 -7.64 -0.99 -3.48
C ARG A 66 -6.88 -1.93 -2.54
N PRO A 67 -5.55 -1.85 -2.54
CA PRO A 67 -4.75 -2.54 -1.52
C PRO A 67 -5.19 -2.19 -0.11
N LEU A 68 -4.99 -3.08 0.82
CA LEU A 68 -5.35 -2.87 2.22
C LEU A 68 -4.74 -1.59 2.78
N GLN A 69 -3.48 -1.29 2.44
CA GLN A 69 -2.84 -0.05 2.87
C GLN A 69 -3.62 1.19 2.41
N CYS A 70 -4.14 1.19 1.19
CA CYS A 70 -4.96 2.31 0.69
C CYS A 70 -6.27 2.43 1.46
N ARG A 71 -6.90 1.30 1.80
CA ARG A 71 -8.20 1.28 2.49
C ARG A 71 -8.09 1.70 3.96
N THR A 72 -6.94 1.44 4.57
CA THR A 72 -6.73 1.71 6.00
C THR A 72 -5.99 3.01 6.29
N PHE A 73 -5.41 3.65 5.27
CA PHE A 73 -4.74 4.94 5.44
C PHE A 73 -5.68 5.97 6.09
N PRO A 74 -5.27 6.77 7.06
CA PRO A 74 -3.93 6.90 7.62
C PRO A 74 -3.66 6.04 8.86
N PHE A 75 -4.51 5.06 9.14
CA PHE A 75 -4.42 4.25 10.37
C PHE A 75 -3.39 3.13 10.21
N TRP A 76 -2.14 3.51 10.01
CA TRP A 76 -0.98 2.62 9.93
C TRP A 76 -0.14 2.77 11.18
N ASP A 77 0.50 1.70 11.63
CA ASP A 77 1.36 1.73 12.81
C ASP A 77 2.39 2.86 12.75
N LEU A 78 3.04 3.05 11.61
CA LEU A 78 4.05 4.09 11.43
C LEU A 78 3.48 5.51 11.56
N ILE A 79 2.20 5.69 11.30
CA ILE A 79 1.53 7.00 11.40
C ILE A 79 0.92 7.18 12.78
N MET A 80 0.43 6.09 13.37
CA MET A 80 -0.25 6.11 14.67
C MET A 80 0.70 6.06 15.87
N CYS A 81 1.98 5.78 15.65
CA CYS A 81 2.94 5.53 16.74
C CYS A 81 3.29 6.77 17.57
N SER A 82 3.05 7.98 17.05
CA SER A 82 3.32 9.21 17.76
C SER A 82 2.50 10.37 17.23
N LYS A 83 2.31 11.39 18.04
CA LYS A 83 1.65 12.64 17.64
C LYS A 83 2.42 13.30 16.48
N TRP A 84 3.73 13.28 16.55
CA TRP A 84 4.58 13.83 15.51
C TRP A 84 4.38 13.15 14.15
N ALA A 85 4.33 11.81 14.13
CA ALA A 85 4.10 11.04 12.91
C ALA A 85 2.72 11.36 12.32
N TRP A 86 1.70 11.47 13.15
CA TRP A 86 0.36 11.85 12.72
C TRP A 86 0.32 13.25 12.12
N GLU A 87 0.91 14.23 12.79
CA GLU A 87 0.97 15.60 12.29
C GLU A 87 1.74 15.72 10.98
N ARG A 88 2.84 14.96 10.85
CA ARG A 88 3.63 14.93 9.62
C ARG A 88 2.82 14.36 8.44
N ALA A 89 2.09 13.28 8.66
CA ALA A 89 1.20 12.71 7.65
C ALA A 89 0.12 13.71 7.25
N GLY A 90 -0.39 14.48 8.20
CA GLY A 90 -1.42 15.50 7.97
C GLY A 90 -0.98 16.65 7.07
N ARG A 91 0.32 16.90 6.95
CA ARG A 91 0.83 17.93 6.04
C ARG A 91 0.60 17.59 4.57
N ASP A 92 0.63 16.31 4.24
CA ASP A 92 0.50 15.83 2.86
C ASP A 92 -0.90 15.29 2.56
N CYS A 93 -1.75 15.13 3.58
CA CYS A 93 -3.09 14.58 3.43
C CYS A 93 -4.12 15.51 4.07
N PRO A 94 -4.91 16.25 3.28
CA PRO A 94 -5.93 17.16 3.81
C PRO A 94 -7.09 16.45 4.48
N GLY A 95 -7.26 15.14 4.27
CA GLY A 95 -8.30 14.35 4.93
C GLY A 95 -8.02 14.01 6.39
N ILE A 96 -6.76 14.12 6.82
CA ILE A 96 -6.40 13.89 8.22
C ILE A 96 -6.96 15.03 9.10
N ASN A 97 -7.56 14.67 10.24
CA ASN A 97 -8.27 15.59 11.13
C ASN A 97 -9.49 16.26 10.48
N SER A 98 -10.06 15.65 9.46
CA SER A 98 -11.20 16.17 8.75
C SER A 98 -12.21 15.04 8.49
N GLY A 99 -13.48 15.40 8.32
CA GLY A 99 -14.54 14.43 8.05
C GLY A 99 -15.03 13.70 9.30
N ARG A 100 -15.57 12.51 9.11
CA ARG A 100 -16.14 11.70 10.19
C ARG A 100 -15.05 11.22 11.15
N LEU A 101 -15.33 11.34 12.44
CA LEU A 101 -14.45 10.80 13.47
C LEU A 101 -14.60 9.29 13.55
N HIS A 102 -13.49 8.57 13.38
CA HIS A 102 -13.46 7.12 13.51
C HIS A 102 -13.38 6.73 15.00
N THR A 103 -14.08 5.65 15.35
CA THR A 103 -14.01 5.13 16.72
C THR A 103 -12.70 4.39 16.95
N ARG A 104 -12.33 4.21 18.22
CA ARG A 104 -11.16 3.43 18.58
C ARG A 104 -11.28 2.00 18.07
N GLU A 105 -12.46 1.40 18.17
CA GLU A 105 -12.71 0.04 17.68
C GLU A 105 -12.50 -0.06 16.17
N GLU A 106 -12.93 0.92 15.40
CA GLU A 106 -12.69 0.96 13.97
C GLU A 106 -11.20 1.02 13.64
N ILE A 107 -10.47 1.89 14.32
CA ILE A 107 -9.02 2.06 14.13
C ILE A 107 -8.26 0.79 14.52
N ASP A 108 -8.58 0.21 15.66
CA ASP A 108 -7.98 -1.05 16.12
C ASP A 108 -8.28 -2.18 15.13
N GLY A 109 -9.47 -2.19 14.55
CA GLY A 109 -9.84 -3.14 13.50
C GLY A 109 -8.97 -3.02 12.26
N PHE A 110 -8.68 -1.81 11.80
CA PHE A 110 -7.78 -1.57 10.67
C PHE A 110 -6.35 -2.04 10.97
N LEU A 111 -5.83 -1.69 12.14
CA LEU A 111 -4.49 -2.10 12.55
C LEU A 111 -4.39 -3.63 12.65
N GLY A 112 -5.40 -4.28 13.23
CA GLY A 112 -5.45 -5.73 13.34
C GLY A 112 -5.52 -6.40 11.97
N GLN A 113 -6.30 -5.86 11.05
CA GLN A 113 -6.39 -6.40 9.69
C GLN A 113 -5.05 -6.33 8.97
N MET A 114 -4.29 -5.27 9.15
CA MET A 114 -2.96 -5.14 8.56
C MET A 114 -1.97 -6.15 9.13
N GLU A 115 -2.09 -6.51 10.41
CA GLU A 115 -1.28 -7.58 11.00
C GLU A 115 -1.63 -8.95 10.42
N GLU A 116 -2.91 -9.20 10.16
CA GLU A 116 -3.40 -10.48 9.62
C GLU A 116 -3.08 -10.64 8.13
N GLU A 117 -2.85 -9.55 7.42
CA GLU A 117 -2.56 -9.54 5.99
C GLU A 117 -1.22 -8.86 5.73
N PRO A 118 -0.09 -9.51 6.09
CA PRO A 118 1.22 -8.89 5.90
C PRO A 118 1.54 -8.69 4.41
N VAL A 119 2.37 -7.70 4.13
CA VAL A 119 2.83 -7.46 2.77
C VAL A 119 3.73 -8.58 2.28
N ILE A 120 3.69 -8.83 0.97
CA ILE A 120 4.52 -9.86 0.34
C ILE A 120 5.98 -9.45 0.40
N GLU A 121 6.83 -10.35 0.91
CA GLU A 121 8.27 -10.15 0.98
C GLU A 121 9.00 -11.27 0.28
N ARG A 122 10.21 -10.99 -0.19
CA ARG A 122 11.13 -12.01 -0.67
C ARG A 122 12.53 -11.77 -0.12
N VAL A 123 13.26 -12.87 0.03
CA VAL A 123 14.68 -12.84 0.42
C VAL A 123 15.51 -12.87 -0.84
N ILE A 124 16.51 -11.99 -0.91
CA ILE A 124 17.47 -11.97 -2.01
C ILE A 124 18.78 -12.51 -1.49
N PRO A 125 19.39 -13.51 -2.18
CA PRO A 125 20.70 -14.00 -1.80
C PRO A 125 21.74 -12.88 -1.85
N CYS A 126 22.64 -12.86 -0.86
CA CYS A 126 23.77 -11.95 -0.89
C CYS A 126 24.75 -12.36 -1.98
N VAL A 127 24.93 -11.49 -2.95
CA VAL A 127 25.77 -11.77 -4.12
C VAL A 127 27.27 -11.89 -3.77
N GLY A 128 27.68 -11.39 -2.61
CA GLY A 128 29.07 -11.43 -2.18
C GLY A 128 29.47 -12.68 -1.40
N GLU A 129 28.58 -13.62 -1.17
CA GLU A 129 28.84 -14.84 -0.40
C GLU A 129 29.29 -16.00 -1.31
N VAL A 130 30.39 -15.85 -1.93
CA VAL A 130 30.91 -16.90 -2.78
C VAL A 130 32.14 -17.53 -2.17
#